data_5059efa42de00ad97604b0fdf0d23403
#
_entry.id   5059efa42de00ad97604b0fdf0d23403
#
_cell.length_a   1.000
_cell.length_b   1.000
_cell.length_c   1.000
_cell.angle_alpha   90.00
_cell.angle_beta   90.00
_cell.angle_gamma   90.00
#
_symmetry.space_group_name_H-M   'P 1'
#
loop_
_entity.id
_entity.type
_entity.pdbx_description
1 polymer ?
#
loop_
_entity_poly.entity_id
_entity_poly.type
_entity_poly.pdbx_seq_one_letter_code
_entity_poly.pdbx_strand_id
1 'polypeptide(L)'
;SAFLDKRLITNDILYSNYICNLAWFSSERFSKQKIIDYILHYNSLDINDENYMTENFADTYFSRQDCSRIGFIRQDIEDEFLAGALNERERAILITSLLYAMDKIANTCGHYDAYRQGVEFDRHLELAVPTPKQNRRKNQCYNENANELVKRIQADLVYIDPPYNSRQYCDAYHLIENVARWQMPEVSGVARKPDRSALKSEYCTRQAETAFEDLIEHITARYILLSYNNMANKGNDRSNAKISDEVIMRVLEAKGTVEVFSETYKAFTTGKSNIEGNEERLFLCLSLIHISEPTRH
;
A
#
# COMPACT_ATOMS: atom_id res chain seq x y z
N SER A 1 2.84 11.68 16.73
CA SER A 1 3.52 11.25 17.98
C SER A 1 2.68 10.33 18.87
N ALA A 2 1.35 10.43 18.85
CA ALA A 2 0.46 9.54 19.63
C ALA A 2 0.62 8.05 19.24
N PHE A 3 0.91 7.76 17.98
CA PHE A 3 1.12 6.39 17.50
C PHE A 3 2.40 5.73 18.02
N LEU A 4 3.41 6.48 18.43
CA LEU A 4 4.68 5.92 18.90
C LEU A 4 4.58 5.18 20.23
N ASP A 5 3.55 5.46 21.02
CA ASP A 5 3.30 4.81 22.32
C ASP A 5 2.35 3.60 22.21
N LYS A 6 1.86 3.31 21.02
CA LYS A 6 0.98 2.16 20.76
C LYS A 6 1.73 1.05 20.04
N ARG A 7 1.34 -0.20 20.32
CA ARG A 7 1.73 -1.33 19.48
C ARG A 7 0.89 -1.29 18.21
N LEU A 8 1.54 -1.38 17.06
CA LEU A 8 0.91 -1.37 15.76
C LEU A 8 0.91 -2.77 15.14
N ILE A 9 -0.21 -3.12 14.53
CA ILE A 9 -0.33 -4.25 13.60
C ILE A 9 -0.76 -3.64 12.28
N THR A 10 0.03 -3.84 11.22
CA THR A 10 -0.29 -3.39 9.87
C THR A 10 -0.42 -4.59 8.94
N ASN A 11 -1.29 -4.48 7.95
CA ASN A 11 -1.48 -5.50 6.93
C ASN A 11 -1.80 -4.87 5.58
N ASP A 12 -1.26 -5.44 4.52
CA ASP A 12 -1.65 -5.15 3.15
C ASP A 12 -1.40 -6.37 2.28
N ILE A 13 -2.25 -6.61 1.28
CA ILE A 13 -2.10 -7.69 0.31
C ILE A 13 -0.94 -7.42 -0.66
N LEU A 14 -0.64 -6.12 -0.96
CA LEU A 14 0.47 -5.72 -1.79
C LEU A 14 1.78 -5.75 -0.99
N TYR A 15 2.77 -6.44 -1.54
CA TYR A 15 4.09 -6.54 -0.93
C TYR A 15 4.81 -5.18 -0.86
N SER A 16 4.58 -4.30 -1.83
CA SER A 16 5.10 -2.93 -1.82
C SER A 16 4.66 -2.15 -0.58
N ASN A 17 3.40 -2.24 -0.20
CA ASN A 17 2.89 -1.60 1.02
C ASN A 17 3.42 -2.30 2.28
N TYR A 18 3.52 -3.63 2.28
CA TYR A 18 4.13 -4.38 3.38
C TYR A 18 5.59 -3.97 3.63
N ILE A 19 6.41 -3.84 2.58
CA ILE A 19 7.79 -3.37 2.68
C ILE A 19 7.85 -1.95 3.24
N CYS A 20 6.98 -1.04 2.78
CA CYS A 20 6.89 0.30 3.36
C CYS A 20 6.50 0.25 4.84
N ASN A 21 5.57 -0.61 5.23
CA ASN A 21 5.18 -0.79 6.62
C ASN A 21 6.34 -1.32 7.48
N LEU A 22 7.13 -2.27 6.97
CA LEU A 22 8.35 -2.74 7.64
C LEU A 22 9.36 -1.61 7.84
N ALA A 23 9.61 -0.81 6.81
CA ALA A 23 10.53 0.33 6.89
C ALA A 23 10.11 1.31 7.99
N TRP A 24 8.84 1.71 8.01
CA TRP A 24 8.33 2.75 8.91
C TRP A 24 8.04 2.25 10.33
N PHE A 25 7.53 1.02 10.49
CA PHE A 25 6.92 0.57 11.74
C PHE A 25 7.61 -0.62 12.40
N SER A 26 8.48 -1.37 11.70
CA SER A 26 9.20 -2.48 12.32
C SER A 26 9.93 -2.04 13.59
N SER A 27 9.94 -2.88 14.60
CA SER A 27 10.70 -2.67 15.85
C SER A 27 12.14 -3.13 15.76
N GLU A 28 12.55 -3.77 14.66
CA GLU A 28 13.93 -4.14 14.43
C GLU A 28 14.83 -2.90 14.37
N ARG A 29 16.03 -3.01 14.91
CA ARG A 29 17.01 -1.90 14.90
C ARG A 29 17.63 -1.79 13.52
N PHE A 30 17.96 -0.57 13.11
CA PHE A 30 18.70 -0.28 11.89
C PHE A 30 19.80 0.74 12.13
N SER A 31 20.84 0.72 11.32
CA SER A 31 21.91 1.71 11.34
C SER A 31 21.57 2.85 10.39
N LYS A 32 21.29 4.04 10.96
CA LYS A 32 21.01 5.24 10.16
C LYS A 32 22.20 5.60 9.26
N GLN A 33 23.44 5.48 9.77
CA GLN A 33 24.64 5.79 8.99
C GLN A 33 24.77 4.85 7.79
N LYS A 34 24.58 3.54 7.99
CA LYS A 34 24.59 2.54 6.91
C LYS A 34 23.59 2.90 5.80
N ILE A 35 22.34 3.27 6.16
CA ILE A 35 21.34 3.70 5.17
C ILE A 35 21.80 4.94 4.40
N ILE A 36 22.38 5.92 5.07
CA ILE A 36 22.92 7.12 4.41
C ILE A 36 24.03 6.73 3.43
N ASP A 37 24.96 5.86 3.83
CA ASP A 37 26.11 5.45 3.01
C ASP A 37 25.63 4.73 1.73
N TYR A 38 24.66 3.79 1.84
CA TYR A 38 24.05 3.16 0.68
C TYR A 38 23.34 4.15 -0.25
N ILE A 39 22.55 5.07 0.29
CA ILE A 39 21.82 6.06 -0.52
C ILE A 39 22.79 7.01 -1.23
N LEU A 40 23.84 7.46 -0.58
CA LEU A 40 24.88 8.30 -1.22
C LEU A 40 25.58 7.53 -2.34
N HIS A 41 25.90 6.25 -2.11
CA HIS A 41 26.47 5.38 -3.14
C HIS A 41 25.50 5.26 -4.34
N TYR A 42 24.24 4.91 -4.11
CA TYR A 42 23.25 4.74 -5.16
C TYR A 42 22.97 6.03 -5.96
N ASN A 43 22.99 7.17 -5.29
CA ASN A 43 22.82 8.44 -5.96
C ASN A 43 24.05 8.87 -6.79
N SER A 44 25.24 8.34 -6.48
CA SER A 44 26.47 8.61 -7.24
C SER A 44 26.65 7.70 -8.47
N LEU A 45 25.78 6.72 -8.66
CA LEU A 45 25.91 5.77 -9.77
C LEU A 45 25.63 6.44 -11.12
N ASP A 46 26.62 6.33 -12.01
CA ASP A 46 26.51 6.71 -13.44
C ASP A 46 26.70 5.44 -14.28
N ILE A 47 25.63 4.68 -14.40
CA ILE A 47 25.60 3.38 -15.09
C ILE A 47 24.51 3.37 -16.17
N ASN A 48 24.70 2.54 -17.17
CA ASN A 48 23.75 2.37 -18.28
C ASN A 48 23.73 0.91 -18.77
N ASP A 49 23.89 -0.04 -17.85
CA ASP A 49 23.92 -1.47 -18.13
C ASP A 49 22.52 -2.02 -18.42
N GLU A 50 22.46 -3.04 -19.26
CA GLU A 50 21.21 -3.76 -19.52
C GLU A 50 20.82 -4.63 -18.31
N ASN A 51 19.55 -4.60 -17.95
CA ASN A 51 18.97 -5.40 -16.88
C ASN A 51 17.46 -5.56 -17.08
N TYR A 52 16.79 -6.28 -16.19
CA TYR A 52 15.35 -6.51 -16.25
C TYR A 52 14.53 -5.22 -16.42
N MET A 53 14.92 -4.11 -15.78
CA MET A 53 14.21 -2.84 -15.89
C MET A 53 14.40 -2.18 -17.25
N THR A 54 15.63 -2.21 -17.79
CA THR A 54 15.91 -1.64 -19.13
C THR A 54 15.21 -2.42 -20.23
N GLU A 55 15.17 -3.74 -20.14
CA GLU A 55 14.51 -4.60 -21.12
C GLU A 55 13.00 -4.42 -21.18
N ASN A 56 12.37 -4.15 -20.03
CA ASN A 56 10.92 -4.15 -19.92
C ASN A 56 10.27 -2.77 -19.81
N PHE A 57 10.95 -1.77 -19.23
CA PHE A 57 10.30 -0.52 -18.83
C PHE A 57 11.02 0.74 -19.33
N ALA A 58 12.18 0.63 -20.01
CA ALA A 58 12.86 1.78 -20.59
C ALA A 58 12.01 2.47 -21.65
N ASP A 59 12.15 3.78 -21.71
CA ASP A 59 11.48 4.67 -22.68
C ASP A 59 9.93 4.59 -22.64
N THR A 60 9.39 4.04 -21.55
CA THR A 60 7.97 3.97 -21.26
C THR A 60 7.65 4.69 -19.96
N TYR A 61 7.97 4.08 -18.82
CA TYR A 61 7.76 4.67 -17.50
C TYR A 61 8.95 5.50 -17.02
N PHE A 62 10.16 5.17 -17.45
CA PHE A 62 11.41 5.80 -17.05
C PHE A 62 12.35 5.91 -18.24
N SER A 63 13.36 6.79 -18.14
CA SER A 63 14.48 6.80 -19.07
C SER A 63 15.26 5.48 -19.01
N ARG A 64 15.99 5.12 -20.07
CA ARG A 64 16.84 3.92 -20.07
C ARG A 64 17.89 3.98 -18.95
N GLN A 65 18.50 5.13 -18.73
CA GLN A 65 19.49 5.32 -17.67
C GLN A 65 18.88 5.12 -16.28
N ASP A 66 17.68 5.68 -16.00
CA ASP A 66 17.02 5.47 -14.71
C ASP A 66 16.59 4.00 -14.54
N CYS A 67 16.14 3.33 -15.61
CA CYS A 67 15.88 1.89 -15.59
C CYS A 67 17.14 1.07 -15.24
N SER A 68 18.29 1.42 -15.84
CA SER A 68 19.57 0.78 -15.50
C SER A 68 19.87 0.91 -14.01
N ARG A 69 19.76 2.12 -13.47
CA ARG A 69 19.98 2.39 -12.04
C ARG A 69 18.98 1.70 -11.13
N ILE A 70 17.68 1.74 -11.46
CA ILE A 70 16.64 1.07 -10.69
C ILE A 70 16.91 -0.43 -10.58
N GLY A 71 17.23 -1.07 -11.72
CA GLY A 71 17.50 -2.50 -11.76
C GLY A 71 18.74 -2.87 -10.96
N PHE A 72 19.83 -2.13 -11.13
CA PHE A 72 21.05 -2.32 -10.36
C PHE A 72 20.82 -2.16 -8.86
N ILE A 73 20.27 -1.02 -8.44
CA ILE A 73 20.02 -0.71 -7.02
C ILE A 73 19.14 -1.78 -6.36
N ARG A 74 18.09 -2.21 -7.07
CA ARG A 74 17.18 -3.21 -6.50
C ARG A 74 17.84 -4.57 -6.35
N GLN A 75 18.69 -4.97 -7.32
CA GLN A 75 19.46 -6.21 -7.24
C GLN A 75 20.51 -6.15 -6.14
N ASP A 76 21.26 -5.06 -6.06
CA ASP A 76 22.30 -4.86 -5.04
C ASP A 76 21.72 -4.92 -3.61
N ILE A 77 20.58 -4.29 -3.37
CA ILE A 77 19.87 -4.40 -2.08
C ILE A 77 19.53 -5.86 -1.74
N GLU A 78 19.14 -6.66 -2.73
CA GLU A 78 18.84 -8.08 -2.51
C GLU A 78 20.10 -8.87 -2.21
N ASP A 79 21.17 -8.66 -2.97
CA ASP A 79 22.45 -9.34 -2.81
C ASP A 79 23.08 -9.02 -1.45
N GLU A 80 23.06 -7.77 -1.02
CA GLU A 80 23.53 -7.32 0.29
C GLU A 80 22.71 -7.89 1.45
N PHE A 81 21.40 -8.04 1.26
CA PHE A 81 20.52 -8.71 2.23
C PHE A 81 20.85 -10.21 2.34
N LEU A 82 21.00 -10.90 1.20
CA LEU A 82 21.36 -12.32 1.15
C LEU A 82 22.76 -12.59 1.72
N ALA A 83 23.69 -11.64 1.55
CA ALA A 83 25.03 -11.69 2.14
C ALA A 83 25.03 -11.39 3.66
N GLY A 84 23.90 -10.98 4.23
CA GLY A 84 23.78 -10.63 5.65
C GLY A 84 24.34 -9.26 6.01
N ALA A 85 24.68 -8.40 5.04
CA ALA A 85 25.13 -7.03 5.26
C ALA A 85 23.97 -6.11 5.66
N LEU A 86 22.75 -6.40 5.20
CA LEU A 86 21.52 -5.72 5.57
C LEU A 86 20.62 -6.64 6.40
N ASN A 87 20.00 -6.11 7.44
CA ASN A 87 18.89 -6.78 8.09
C ASN A 87 17.57 -6.50 7.35
N GLU A 88 16.47 -7.16 7.76
CA GLU A 88 15.17 -7.06 7.09
C GLU A 88 14.66 -5.62 7.04
N ARG A 89 14.80 -4.86 8.12
CA ARG A 89 14.36 -3.47 8.18
C ARG A 89 15.23 -2.55 7.33
N GLU A 90 16.56 -2.74 7.33
CA GLU A 90 17.49 -1.97 6.50
C GLU A 90 17.18 -2.17 5.02
N ARG A 91 16.98 -3.44 4.61
CA ARG A 91 16.50 -3.79 3.27
C ARG A 91 15.18 -3.07 2.94
N ALA A 92 14.20 -3.13 3.84
CA ALA A 92 12.90 -2.49 3.63
C ALA A 92 13.01 -0.96 3.50
N ILE A 93 13.88 -0.30 4.28
CA ILE A 93 14.11 1.15 4.21
C ILE A 93 14.70 1.54 2.86
N LEU A 94 15.69 0.79 2.36
CA LEU A 94 16.32 1.06 1.05
C LEU A 94 15.35 0.84 -0.10
N ILE A 95 14.59 -0.27 -0.08
CA ILE A 95 13.55 -0.52 -1.09
C ILE A 95 12.50 0.60 -1.04
N THR A 96 12.02 1.01 0.13
CA THR A 96 11.03 2.09 0.28
C THR A 96 11.57 3.40 -0.31
N SER A 97 12.83 3.73 -0.06
CA SER A 97 13.49 4.90 -0.65
C SER A 97 13.49 4.84 -2.18
N LEU A 98 13.82 3.69 -2.75
CA LEU A 98 13.81 3.45 -4.20
C LEU A 98 12.39 3.60 -4.77
N LEU A 99 11.38 2.97 -4.17
CA LEU A 99 10.00 3.06 -4.64
C LEU A 99 9.48 4.50 -4.64
N TYR A 100 9.78 5.28 -3.60
CA TYR A 100 9.39 6.70 -3.53
C TYR A 100 10.13 7.55 -4.56
N ALA A 101 11.40 7.27 -4.83
CA ALA A 101 12.16 7.95 -5.87
C ALA A 101 11.60 7.65 -7.27
N MET A 102 11.27 6.39 -7.53
CA MET A 102 10.63 5.95 -8.79
C MET A 102 9.29 6.67 -9.01
N ASP A 103 8.43 6.73 -7.99
CA ASP A 103 7.10 7.34 -8.12
C ASP A 103 7.18 8.83 -8.47
N LYS A 104 8.19 9.54 -7.97
CA LYS A 104 8.43 10.96 -8.29
C LYS A 104 8.78 11.22 -9.75
N ILE A 105 9.48 10.30 -10.42
CA ILE A 105 9.97 10.47 -11.78
C ILE A 105 9.15 9.71 -12.82
N ALA A 106 8.25 8.84 -12.38
CA ALA A 106 7.48 7.97 -13.27
C ALA A 106 6.63 8.76 -14.28
N ASN A 107 6.74 8.39 -15.54
CA ASN A 107 5.90 8.92 -16.62
C ASN A 107 4.51 8.26 -16.56
N THR A 108 3.68 8.72 -15.65
CA THR A 108 2.32 8.20 -15.42
C THR A 108 1.29 9.32 -15.34
N CYS A 109 0.02 8.93 -15.31
CA CYS A 109 -1.12 9.83 -15.04
C CYS A 109 -1.66 9.64 -13.61
N GLY A 110 -0.79 9.33 -12.64
CA GLY A 110 -1.14 9.07 -11.24
C GLY A 110 -1.35 7.57 -10.93
N HIS A 111 -1.17 6.69 -11.90
CA HIS A 111 -1.16 5.24 -11.75
C HIS A 111 -0.41 4.57 -12.92
N TYR A 112 0.05 3.34 -12.75
CA TYR A 112 0.87 2.62 -13.74
C TYR A 112 0.05 1.81 -14.77
N ASP A 113 -1.25 2.02 -14.88
CA ASP A 113 -2.09 1.38 -15.92
C ASP A 113 -1.74 1.86 -17.33
N ALA A 114 -1.17 3.06 -17.44
CA ALA A 114 -0.75 3.66 -18.70
C ALA A 114 0.40 4.66 -18.49
N TYR A 115 1.16 4.87 -19.52
CA TYR A 115 2.19 5.92 -19.60
C TYR A 115 1.89 6.86 -20.78
N ARG A 116 2.46 8.07 -20.76
CA ARG A 116 2.32 9.06 -21.82
C ARG A 116 3.34 8.77 -22.92
N GLN A 117 2.89 8.83 -24.18
CA GLN A 117 3.79 8.67 -25.33
C GLN A 117 4.43 10.00 -25.72
N GLY A 118 5.68 9.95 -26.22
CA GLY A 118 6.38 11.13 -26.73
C GLY A 118 6.76 12.15 -25.65
N VAL A 119 6.94 11.71 -24.43
CA VAL A 119 7.38 12.55 -23.31
C VAL A 119 8.90 12.49 -23.20
N GLU A 120 9.55 13.65 -23.00
CA GLU A 120 10.94 13.73 -22.61
C GLU A 120 11.07 13.47 -21.10
N PHE A 121 12.10 12.71 -20.71
CA PHE A 121 12.40 12.40 -19.32
C PHE A 121 13.34 13.49 -18.78
N ASP A 122 12.77 14.47 -18.11
CA ASP A 122 13.46 15.65 -17.53
C ASP A 122 13.80 15.50 -16.05
N ARG A 123 13.32 14.44 -15.42
CA ARG A 123 13.58 14.11 -14.02
C ARG A 123 14.38 12.83 -13.91
N HIS A 124 15.34 12.82 -12.99
CA HIS A 124 16.23 11.67 -12.76
C HIS A 124 16.02 11.07 -11.39
N LEU A 125 16.33 9.77 -11.29
CA LEU A 125 16.23 9.01 -10.05
C LEU A 125 17.15 9.60 -8.97
N GLU A 126 16.56 10.02 -7.86
CA GLU A 126 17.27 10.49 -6.67
C GLU A 126 16.61 9.91 -5.42
N LEU A 127 17.33 9.06 -4.72
CA LEU A 127 16.88 8.44 -3.48
C LEU A 127 17.00 9.43 -2.33
N ALA A 128 15.93 9.57 -1.54
CA ALA A 128 15.94 10.34 -0.31
C ALA A 128 16.19 9.43 0.89
N VAL A 129 16.88 9.93 1.91
CA VAL A 129 17.09 9.18 3.16
C VAL A 129 15.78 9.14 3.97
N PRO A 130 15.11 7.99 4.11
CA PRO A 130 13.95 7.87 4.99
C PRO A 130 14.39 8.05 6.45
N THR A 131 13.52 8.69 7.25
CA THR A 131 13.77 8.93 8.66
C THR A 131 12.74 8.23 9.54
N PRO A 132 12.64 6.88 9.48
CA PRO A 132 11.71 6.15 10.33
C PRO A 132 12.13 6.29 11.79
N LYS A 133 11.14 6.45 12.67
CA LYS A 133 11.42 6.55 14.10
C LYS A 133 11.63 5.15 14.68
N GLN A 134 12.63 5.03 15.57
CA GLN A 134 12.82 3.80 16.32
C GLN A 134 11.68 3.67 17.33
N ASN A 135 10.94 2.58 17.24
CA ASN A 135 9.89 2.23 18.18
C ASN A 135 10.31 0.99 18.99
N ARG A 136 10.12 1.02 20.31
CA ARG A 136 10.40 -0.10 21.21
C ARG A 136 9.21 -1.04 21.41
N ARG A 137 8.04 -0.70 20.82
CA ARG A 137 6.86 -1.55 20.85
C ARG A 137 7.06 -2.72 19.88
N LYS A 138 6.51 -3.88 20.24
CA LYS A 138 6.58 -5.09 19.40
C LYS A 138 5.54 -4.98 18.26
N ASN A 139 5.79 -4.05 17.33
CA ASN A 139 4.96 -3.89 16.14
C ASN A 139 5.07 -5.13 15.25
N GLN A 140 4.00 -5.41 14.51
CA GLN A 140 3.92 -6.52 13.57
C GLN A 140 3.42 -5.99 12.22
N CYS A 141 4.06 -6.43 11.15
CA CYS A 141 3.65 -6.12 9.78
C CYS A 141 3.33 -7.44 9.07
N TYR A 142 2.21 -7.48 8.38
CA TYR A 142 1.73 -8.66 7.67
C TYR A 142 1.50 -8.36 6.19
N ASN A 143 1.68 -9.39 5.35
CA ASN A 143 1.39 -9.35 3.92
C ASN A 143 0.48 -10.52 3.56
N GLU A 144 -0.79 -10.40 3.85
CA GLU A 144 -1.76 -11.48 3.68
C GLU A 144 -3.19 -10.97 3.53
N ASN A 145 -4.12 -11.90 3.27
CA ASN A 145 -5.53 -11.58 3.23
C ASN A 145 -6.02 -11.09 4.60
N ALA A 146 -6.65 -9.90 4.64
CA ALA A 146 -7.13 -9.29 5.88
C ALA A 146 -8.19 -10.14 6.58
N ASN A 147 -9.07 -10.82 5.83
CA ASN A 147 -10.10 -11.68 6.37
C ASN A 147 -9.51 -12.90 7.11
N GLU A 148 -8.36 -13.41 6.66
CA GLU A 148 -7.66 -14.50 7.36
C GLU A 148 -6.87 -13.98 8.57
N LEU A 149 -6.28 -12.79 8.45
CA LEU A 149 -5.52 -12.20 9.54
C LEU A 149 -6.38 -11.91 10.77
N VAL A 150 -7.56 -11.30 10.59
CA VAL A 150 -8.42 -10.89 11.71
C VAL A 150 -8.91 -12.04 12.55
N LYS A 151 -8.95 -13.27 12.02
CA LYS A 151 -9.34 -14.49 12.75
C LYS A 151 -8.37 -14.89 13.86
N ARG A 152 -7.14 -14.35 13.85
CA ARG A 152 -6.04 -14.76 14.76
C ARG A 152 -5.34 -13.60 15.46
N ILE A 153 -5.81 -12.38 15.28
CA ILE A 153 -5.29 -11.19 15.97
C ILE A 153 -6.38 -10.53 16.80
N GLN A 154 -5.94 -9.70 17.74
CA GLN A 154 -6.79 -8.88 18.58
C GLN A 154 -6.16 -7.49 18.73
N ALA A 155 -6.99 -6.45 18.76
CA ALA A 155 -6.55 -5.07 18.91
C ALA A 155 -7.57 -4.25 19.73
N ASP A 156 -7.14 -3.14 20.33
CA ASP A 156 -8.07 -2.18 20.95
C ASP A 156 -8.88 -1.42 19.88
N LEU A 157 -8.20 -1.06 18.77
CA LEU A 157 -8.80 -0.37 17.63
C LEU A 157 -8.32 -0.99 16.33
N VAL A 158 -9.25 -1.28 15.44
CA VAL A 158 -8.97 -1.69 14.05
C VAL A 158 -9.43 -0.58 13.12
N TYR A 159 -8.51 -0.08 12.28
CA TYR A 159 -8.82 0.83 11.19
C TYR A 159 -8.89 0.05 9.88
N ILE A 160 -9.97 0.23 9.15
CA ILE A 160 -10.27 -0.46 7.89
C ILE A 160 -10.43 0.57 6.79
N ASP A 161 -9.65 0.43 5.72
CA ASP A 161 -9.66 1.27 4.52
C ASP A 161 -9.62 0.36 3.29
N PRO A 162 -10.72 -0.32 2.96
CA PRO A 162 -10.75 -1.28 1.87
C PRO A 162 -10.90 -0.56 0.53
N PRO A 163 -10.51 -1.19 -0.59
CA PRO A 163 -10.87 -0.69 -1.90
C PRO A 163 -12.39 -0.54 -2.01
N TYR A 164 -12.86 0.63 -2.42
CA TYR A 164 -14.29 0.91 -2.49
C TYR A 164 -14.91 0.70 -3.89
N ASN A 165 -14.11 0.64 -4.95
CA ASN A 165 -14.58 0.49 -6.32
C ASN A 165 -13.95 -0.70 -7.05
N SER A 166 -14.29 -0.89 -8.34
CA SER A 166 -13.79 -2.03 -9.14
C SER A 166 -12.33 -1.94 -9.55
N ARG A 167 -11.61 -0.84 -9.23
CA ARG A 167 -10.21 -0.69 -9.59
C ARG A 167 -9.32 -1.52 -8.66
N GLN A 168 -8.69 -2.51 -9.23
CA GLN A 168 -7.72 -3.34 -8.51
C GLN A 168 -6.40 -2.56 -8.31
N TYR A 169 -5.95 -2.41 -7.07
CA TYR A 169 -4.67 -1.73 -6.79
C TYR A 169 -3.46 -2.48 -7.36
N CYS A 170 -3.52 -3.82 -7.44
CA CYS A 170 -2.50 -4.60 -8.11
C CYS A 170 -2.40 -4.31 -9.62
N ASP A 171 -3.44 -3.76 -10.25
CA ASP A 171 -3.39 -3.27 -11.62
C ASP A 171 -2.80 -1.85 -11.68
N ALA A 172 -3.25 -0.96 -10.82
CA ALA A 172 -2.84 0.44 -10.80
C ALA A 172 -1.37 0.64 -10.39
N TYR A 173 -0.84 -0.23 -9.51
CA TYR A 173 0.51 -0.14 -8.94
C TYR A 173 1.40 -1.33 -9.28
N HIS A 174 1.11 -2.04 -10.37
CA HIS A 174 1.78 -3.29 -10.76
C HIS A 174 3.30 -3.16 -10.87
N LEU A 175 3.83 -2.00 -11.33
CA LEU A 175 5.25 -1.79 -11.51
C LEU A 175 5.96 -1.59 -10.15
N ILE A 176 5.36 -0.82 -9.25
CA ILE A 176 5.85 -0.65 -7.88
C ILE A 176 5.88 -1.99 -7.16
N GLU A 177 4.82 -2.80 -7.32
CA GLU A 177 4.73 -4.15 -6.75
C GLU A 177 5.78 -5.09 -7.34
N ASN A 178 6.02 -5.02 -8.66
CA ASN A 178 7.04 -5.81 -9.35
C ASN A 178 8.45 -5.49 -8.81
N VAL A 179 8.81 -4.22 -8.70
CA VAL A 179 10.11 -3.80 -8.15
C VAL A 179 10.24 -4.17 -6.67
N ALA A 180 9.17 -4.02 -5.88
CA ALA A 180 9.20 -4.40 -4.48
C ALA A 180 9.47 -5.91 -4.29
N ARG A 181 8.76 -6.78 -5.04
CA ARG A 181 8.93 -8.24 -4.98
C ARG A 181 10.24 -8.73 -5.60
N TRP A 182 10.66 -8.12 -6.67
CA TRP A 182 11.88 -8.44 -7.41
C TRP A 182 11.99 -9.90 -7.88
N GLN A 183 10.85 -10.45 -8.31
CA GLN A 183 10.80 -11.80 -8.88
C GLN A 183 11.07 -11.82 -10.39
N MET A 184 11.22 -10.65 -11.02
CA MET A 184 11.49 -10.45 -12.45
C MET A 184 10.53 -11.24 -13.36
N PRO A 185 9.22 -11.19 -13.16
CA PRO A 185 8.27 -11.97 -13.95
C PRO A 185 8.22 -11.49 -15.40
N GLU A 186 7.78 -12.35 -16.30
CA GLU A 186 7.40 -11.93 -17.65
C GLU A 186 6.27 -10.89 -17.57
N VAL A 187 6.40 -9.86 -18.41
CA VAL A 187 5.41 -8.78 -18.51
C VAL A 187 4.82 -8.72 -19.91
N SER A 188 3.56 -8.29 -20.00
CA SER A 188 2.84 -8.28 -21.26
C SER A 188 1.92 -7.06 -21.43
N GLY A 189 1.48 -6.84 -22.66
CA GLY A 189 0.59 -5.74 -23.03
C GLY A 189 1.30 -4.39 -23.04
N VAL A 190 0.55 -3.32 -23.40
CA VAL A 190 1.08 -1.95 -23.50
C VAL A 190 1.61 -1.45 -22.17
N ALA A 191 0.93 -1.73 -21.08
CA ALA A 191 1.32 -1.30 -19.74
C ALA A 191 2.36 -2.20 -19.08
N ARG A 192 2.92 -3.21 -19.77
CA ARG A 192 3.96 -4.10 -19.27
C ARG A 192 3.60 -4.72 -17.92
N LYS A 193 2.44 -5.37 -17.83
CA LYS A 193 1.94 -5.97 -16.59
C LYS A 193 2.35 -7.43 -16.43
N PRO A 194 2.81 -7.85 -15.25
CA PRO A 194 2.96 -9.27 -14.91
C PRO A 194 1.61 -9.94 -14.64
N ASP A 195 1.57 -11.24 -14.43
CA ASP A 195 0.40 -11.89 -13.82
C ASP A 195 0.20 -11.42 -12.39
N ARG A 196 -1.04 -11.07 -12.05
CA ARG A 196 -1.47 -10.49 -10.76
C ARG A 196 -2.71 -11.16 -10.21
N SER A 197 -3.07 -12.31 -10.76
CA SER A 197 -4.30 -13.02 -10.39
C SER A 197 -4.41 -13.27 -8.88
N ALA A 198 -3.28 -13.62 -8.25
CA ALA A 198 -3.19 -13.87 -6.82
C ALA A 198 -3.29 -12.61 -5.92
N LEU A 199 -3.20 -11.40 -6.51
CA LEU A 199 -3.21 -10.14 -5.78
C LEU A 199 -4.55 -9.38 -5.91
N LYS A 200 -5.53 -9.97 -6.56
CA LYS A 200 -6.84 -9.34 -6.73
C LYS A 200 -7.63 -9.35 -5.44
N SER A 201 -8.15 -8.18 -5.08
CA SER A 201 -9.00 -8.01 -3.91
C SER A 201 -10.46 -8.34 -4.23
N GLU A 202 -11.10 -9.11 -3.39
CA GLU A 202 -12.55 -9.38 -3.43
C GLU A 202 -13.37 -8.12 -3.21
N TYR A 203 -12.86 -7.16 -2.46
CA TYR A 203 -13.48 -5.85 -2.22
C TYR A 203 -13.69 -5.02 -3.51
N CYS A 204 -12.96 -5.33 -4.59
CA CYS A 204 -13.17 -4.73 -5.91
C CYS A 204 -14.18 -5.48 -6.79
N THR A 205 -14.80 -6.55 -6.31
CA THR A 205 -15.67 -7.45 -7.06
C THR A 205 -17.11 -7.43 -6.54
N ARG A 206 -17.96 -8.29 -7.08
CA ARG A 206 -19.33 -8.52 -6.57
C ARG A 206 -19.37 -9.22 -5.23
N GLN A 207 -18.24 -9.73 -4.73
CA GLN A 207 -18.13 -10.41 -3.44
C GLN A 207 -17.77 -9.44 -2.31
N ALA A 208 -17.65 -8.14 -2.59
CA ALA A 208 -17.21 -7.13 -1.63
C ALA A 208 -18.08 -7.10 -0.35
N GLU A 209 -19.40 -7.19 -0.49
CA GLU A 209 -20.32 -7.20 0.66
C GLU A 209 -20.10 -8.45 1.53
N THR A 210 -20.00 -9.63 0.92
CA THR A 210 -19.75 -10.89 1.64
C THR A 210 -18.38 -10.88 2.33
N ALA A 211 -17.34 -10.39 1.65
CA ALA A 211 -16.00 -10.27 2.23
C ALA A 211 -16.00 -9.29 3.41
N PHE A 212 -16.75 -8.19 3.31
CA PHE A 212 -16.89 -7.22 4.40
C PHE A 212 -17.64 -7.80 5.61
N GLU A 213 -18.74 -8.54 5.38
CA GLU A 213 -19.47 -9.24 6.44
C GLU A 213 -18.57 -10.20 7.20
N ASP A 214 -17.82 -11.08 6.49
CA ASP A 214 -16.87 -12.00 7.08
C ASP A 214 -15.76 -11.28 7.86
N LEU A 215 -15.23 -10.18 7.32
CA LEU A 215 -14.21 -9.38 8.01
C LEU A 215 -14.72 -8.87 9.36
N ILE A 216 -15.86 -8.16 9.36
CA ILE A 216 -16.42 -7.55 10.58
C ILE A 216 -16.85 -8.61 11.60
N GLU A 217 -17.42 -9.72 11.15
CA GLU A 217 -17.80 -10.83 12.04
C GLU A 217 -16.60 -11.34 12.84
N HIS A 218 -15.43 -11.48 12.21
CA HIS A 218 -14.25 -12.07 12.83
C HIS A 218 -13.32 -11.06 13.53
N ILE A 219 -13.52 -9.76 13.36
CA ILE A 219 -12.74 -8.76 14.09
C ILE A 219 -12.98 -8.88 15.59
N THR A 220 -11.87 -9.01 16.35
CA THR A 220 -11.86 -8.91 17.81
C THR A 220 -11.21 -7.58 18.20
N ALA A 221 -12.05 -6.55 18.39
CA ALA A 221 -11.60 -5.21 18.77
C ALA A 221 -12.69 -4.47 19.58
N ARG A 222 -12.28 -3.52 20.43
CA ARG A 222 -13.20 -2.62 21.12
C ARG A 222 -13.76 -1.55 20.19
N TYR A 223 -12.91 -1.01 19.32
CA TYR A 223 -13.25 0.01 18.35
C TYR A 223 -12.97 -0.46 16.94
N ILE A 224 -13.93 -0.30 16.05
CA ILE A 224 -13.75 -0.51 14.61
C ILE A 224 -13.99 0.84 13.95
N LEU A 225 -13.01 1.31 13.19
CA LEU A 225 -13.07 2.55 12.44
C LEU A 225 -12.96 2.21 10.95
N LEU A 226 -14.06 2.35 10.22
CA LEU A 226 -14.12 2.13 8.78
C LEU A 226 -14.11 3.46 8.04
N SER A 227 -13.19 3.63 7.09
CA SER A 227 -13.22 4.69 6.08
C SER A 227 -13.89 4.17 4.81
N TYR A 228 -14.96 4.83 4.37
CA TYR A 228 -15.66 4.45 3.14
C TYR A 228 -16.42 5.65 2.55
N ASN A 229 -16.37 5.82 1.24
CA ASN A 229 -17.05 6.93 0.58
C ASN A 229 -18.55 6.66 0.32
N ASN A 230 -19.29 7.68 -0.13
CA ASN A 230 -20.73 7.60 -0.43
C ASN A 230 -21.02 7.40 -1.94
N MET A 231 -20.12 6.78 -2.69
CA MET A 231 -20.18 6.70 -4.17
C MET A 231 -20.99 5.52 -4.72
N ALA A 232 -21.80 4.82 -3.91
CA ALA A 232 -22.49 3.59 -4.34
C ALA A 232 -23.34 3.77 -5.62
N ASN A 233 -23.97 4.94 -5.81
CA ASN A 233 -24.88 5.21 -6.93
C ASN A 233 -24.60 6.51 -7.70
N LYS A 234 -23.43 7.14 -7.49
CA LYS A 234 -23.13 8.48 -8.03
C LYS A 234 -22.22 8.50 -9.25
N GLY A 235 -21.59 7.38 -9.57
CA GLY A 235 -20.64 7.26 -10.69
C GLY A 235 -21.05 6.26 -11.75
N ASN A 236 -20.09 5.82 -12.55
CA ASN A 236 -20.27 4.68 -13.46
C ASN A 236 -19.88 3.38 -12.74
N ASP A 237 -20.14 2.22 -13.35
CA ASP A 237 -19.87 0.89 -12.75
C ASP A 237 -18.42 0.68 -12.27
N ARG A 238 -17.47 1.45 -12.80
CA ARG A 238 -16.06 1.38 -12.38
C ARG A 238 -15.74 2.24 -11.15
N SER A 239 -16.47 3.34 -10.98
CA SER A 239 -16.24 4.30 -9.87
C SER A 239 -17.22 4.11 -8.71
N ASN A 240 -18.32 3.37 -8.92
CA ASN A 240 -19.28 3.12 -7.86
C ASN A 240 -18.68 2.27 -6.75
N ALA A 241 -19.03 2.63 -5.52
CA ALA A 241 -18.72 1.81 -4.35
C ALA A 241 -19.36 0.42 -4.46
N LYS A 242 -18.65 -0.59 -3.98
CA LYS A 242 -19.07 -2.00 -4.10
C LYS A 242 -19.88 -2.50 -2.91
N ILE A 243 -19.81 -1.81 -1.79
CA ILE A 243 -20.57 -2.10 -0.58
C ILE A 243 -21.60 -0.99 -0.40
N SER A 244 -22.85 -1.35 -0.29
CA SER A 244 -23.94 -0.38 -0.09
C SER A 244 -23.96 0.15 1.35
N ASP A 245 -24.55 1.34 1.53
CA ASP A 245 -24.67 1.97 2.85
C ASP A 245 -25.51 1.11 3.79
N GLU A 246 -26.56 0.49 3.27
CA GLU A 246 -27.42 -0.42 4.00
C GLU A 246 -26.66 -1.62 4.55
N VAL A 247 -25.76 -2.20 3.76
CA VAL A 247 -24.91 -3.31 4.20
C VAL A 247 -23.90 -2.86 5.23
N ILE A 248 -23.22 -1.71 5.02
CA ILE A 248 -22.28 -1.16 5.99
C ILE A 248 -22.94 -0.97 7.34
N MET A 249 -24.07 -0.27 7.38
CA MET A 249 -24.78 -0.01 8.64
C MET A 249 -25.27 -1.29 9.29
N ARG A 250 -25.94 -2.16 8.56
CA ARG A 250 -26.46 -3.43 9.08
C ARG A 250 -25.36 -4.27 9.72
N VAL A 251 -24.20 -4.39 9.05
CA VAL A 251 -23.09 -5.22 9.49
C VAL A 251 -22.40 -4.63 10.72
N LEU A 252 -22.18 -3.31 10.74
CA LEU A 252 -21.55 -2.65 11.88
C LEU A 252 -22.49 -2.58 13.09
N GLU A 253 -23.80 -2.33 12.90
CA GLU A 253 -24.81 -2.30 13.97
C GLU A 253 -25.01 -3.68 14.62
N ALA A 254 -24.86 -4.75 13.85
CA ALA A 254 -24.84 -6.13 14.40
C ALA A 254 -23.63 -6.38 15.33
N LYS A 255 -22.53 -5.61 15.14
CA LYS A 255 -21.31 -5.68 15.95
C LYS A 255 -21.33 -4.77 17.17
N GLY A 256 -22.01 -3.61 17.08
CA GLY A 256 -22.03 -2.63 18.17
C GLY A 256 -22.79 -1.34 17.85
N THR A 257 -22.54 -0.32 18.65
CA THR A 257 -23.11 1.02 18.44
C THR A 257 -22.28 1.77 17.40
N VAL A 258 -22.95 2.36 16.39
CA VAL A 258 -22.29 3.03 15.27
C VAL A 258 -22.54 4.54 15.32
N GLU A 259 -21.47 5.31 15.13
CA GLU A 259 -21.50 6.75 14.91
C GLU A 259 -20.85 7.05 13.54
N VAL A 260 -21.47 7.91 12.74
CA VAL A 260 -21.01 8.24 11.38
C VAL A 260 -20.58 9.69 11.32
N PHE A 261 -19.35 9.92 10.90
CA PHE A 261 -18.78 11.23 10.61
C PHE A 261 -18.65 11.38 9.10
N SER A 262 -19.05 12.53 8.54
CA SER A 262 -18.90 12.82 7.13
C SER A 262 -18.24 14.18 6.90
N GLU A 263 -17.40 14.25 5.87
CA GLU A 263 -16.81 15.49 5.39
C GLU A 263 -16.97 15.58 3.88
N THR A 264 -17.39 16.75 3.38
CA THR A 264 -17.56 16.99 1.95
C THR A 264 -16.21 16.99 1.24
N TYR A 265 -16.06 16.18 0.21
CA TYR A 265 -14.84 15.98 -0.53
C TYR A 265 -15.02 16.33 -2.01
N LYS A 266 -14.08 17.09 -2.60
CA LYS A 266 -14.00 17.25 -4.05
C LYS A 266 -13.40 16.00 -4.68
N ALA A 267 -14.22 15.23 -5.41
CA ALA A 267 -13.73 14.07 -6.14
C ALA A 267 -12.57 14.45 -7.07
N PHE A 268 -11.49 13.68 -7.01
CA PHE A 268 -10.42 13.80 -7.99
C PHE A 268 -10.94 13.28 -9.35
N THR A 269 -11.25 14.18 -10.26
CA THR A 269 -11.72 13.85 -11.60
C THR A 269 -10.63 14.09 -12.62
N THR A 270 -10.21 13.05 -13.32
CA THR A 270 -9.35 13.14 -14.52
C THR A 270 -10.17 13.51 -15.76
N GLY A 271 -11.20 14.37 -15.65
CA GLY A 271 -12.10 14.72 -16.76
C GLY A 271 -13.21 15.68 -16.37
N LYS A 272 -14.08 16.02 -17.33
CA LYS A 272 -15.17 17.01 -17.22
C LYS A 272 -16.39 16.55 -16.37
N SER A 273 -16.30 15.55 -15.53
CA SER A 273 -17.41 15.10 -14.69
C SER A 273 -17.41 15.86 -13.34
N ASN A 274 -18.37 16.74 -13.16
CA ASN A 274 -18.73 17.26 -11.84
C ASN A 274 -19.63 16.24 -11.14
N ILE A 275 -19.08 15.51 -10.19
CA ILE A 275 -19.88 14.68 -9.27
C ILE A 275 -20.08 15.52 -8.02
N GLU A 276 -21.32 15.97 -7.79
CA GLU A 276 -21.68 16.77 -6.61
C GLU A 276 -22.03 15.87 -5.42
N GLY A 277 -21.76 16.38 -4.22
CA GLY A 277 -22.13 15.71 -2.97
C GLY A 277 -21.31 14.47 -2.64
N ASN A 278 -20.02 14.43 -3.04
CA ASN A 278 -19.10 13.40 -2.57
C ASN A 278 -18.70 13.66 -1.13
N GLU A 279 -18.79 12.61 -0.34
CA GLU A 279 -18.40 12.61 1.07
C GLU A 279 -17.44 11.47 1.34
N GLU A 280 -16.36 11.78 2.07
CA GLU A 280 -15.58 10.80 2.79
C GLU A 280 -16.23 10.59 4.15
N ARG A 281 -16.43 9.35 4.53
CA ARG A 281 -17.12 9.00 5.77
C ARG A 281 -16.25 8.11 6.63
N LEU A 282 -16.34 8.35 7.93
CA LEU A 282 -15.77 7.50 8.96
C LEU A 282 -16.91 6.92 9.78
N PHE A 283 -16.96 5.60 9.85
CA PHE A 283 -17.91 4.86 10.69
C PHE A 283 -17.15 4.35 11.90
N LEU A 284 -17.48 4.86 13.07
CA LEU A 284 -16.94 4.39 14.34
C LEU A 284 -17.94 3.43 14.98
N CYS A 285 -17.56 2.16 15.08
CA CYS A 285 -18.34 1.14 15.79
C CYS A 285 -17.68 0.84 17.14
N LEU A 286 -18.46 1.02 18.22
CA LEU A 286 -18.13 0.56 19.56
C LEU A 286 -18.67 -0.86 19.71
N SER A 287 -17.79 -1.84 19.62
CA SER A 287 -18.15 -3.26 19.65
C SER A 287 -18.73 -3.68 21.01
N LEU A 288 -19.77 -4.52 20.99
CA LEU A 288 -20.35 -5.16 22.18
C LEU A 288 -19.47 -6.30 22.75
N ILE A 289 -18.42 -6.70 22.03
CA ILE A 289 -17.46 -7.68 22.53
C ILE A 289 -16.63 -7.01 23.62
N HIS A 290 -16.88 -7.39 24.89
CA HIS A 290 -16.03 -7.03 26.00
C HIS A 290 -14.68 -7.73 25.82
N ILE A 291 -13.66 -6.93 25.44
CA ILE A 291 -12.27 -7.35 25.69
C ILE A 291 -12.13 -7.31 27.20
N SER A 292 -12.07 -8.48 27.86
CA SER A 292 -11.78 -8.55 29.28
C SER A 292 -10.48 -7.83 29.54
N GLU A 293 -10.52 -6.74 30.34
CA GLU A 293 -9.29 -6.07 30.78
C GLU A 293 -8.39 -7.12 31.42
N PRO A 294 -7.08 -7.15 31.08
CA PRO A 294 -6.16 -7.97 31.83
C PRO A 294 -6.19 -7.47 33.27
N THR A 295 -6.65 -8.34 34.18
CA THR A 295 -6.59 -8.11 35.62
C THR A 295 -5.17 -7.67 35.95
N ARG A 296 -5.01 -6.42 36.36
CA ARG A 296 -3.75 -5.93 36.95
C ARG A 296 -3.51 -6.70 38.24
N HIS A 297 -2.57 -7.64 38.19
CA HIS A 297 -1.92 -8.20 39.37
C HIS A 297 -0.56 -7.54 39.56
#